data_b808d4150c4eef110b882c2372167a14
#
_entry.id   b808d4150c4eef110b882c2372167a14
#
_cell.length_a   1.000
_cell.length_b   1.000
_cell.length_c   1.000
_cell.angle_alpha   90.00
_cell.angle_beta   90.00
_cell.angle_gamma   90.00
#
_symmetry.space_group_name_H-M   'P 1'
#
loop_
_entity.id
_entity.type
_entity.pdbx_description
1 polymer ?
#
loop_
_entity_poly.entity_id
_entity_poly.type
_entity_poly.pdbx_seq_one_letter_code
_entity_poly.pdbx_strand_id
1 'polypeptide(L)'
;MEDKYSLDELLIGGTEVNYLFICPTKLWYFSRGITMEQENEWVDLGKFLHERRYASEEKEVQIGSIKIDFIRKKDYIEVHEVKLGKSMEKAHEMQALYYLYYLKRLGIEAKAVLHYPKLNETKVITLDGREEEVEAAIGEVQRIKSLQAPPEPVKSKRCKKCAYYELCWV
;
A
#
# COMPACT_ATOMS: atom_id res chain seq x y z
N MET A 1 -6.63 3.40 -25.28
CA MET A 1 -7.57 2.88 -24.25
C MET A 1 -7.92 4.05 -23.34
N GLU A 2 -9.20 4.33 -23.20
CA GLU A 2 -9.62 5.33 -22.21
C GLU A 2 -9.34 4.78 -20.82
N ASP A 3 -8.67 5.56 -20.01
CA ASP A 3 -8.38 5.24 -18.62
C ASP A 3 -9.70 5.18 -17.84
N LYS A 4 -9.93 4.09 -17.12
CA LYS A 4 -11.18 3.79 -16.44
C LYS A 4 -11.53 4.76 -15.30
N TYR A 5 -10.50 5.30 -14.63
CA TYR A 5 -10.67 6.22 -13.50
C TYR A 5 -10.00 7.56 -13.77
N SER A 6 -10.70 8.64 -13.46
CA SER A 6 -10.10 10.00 -13.42
C SER A 6 -9.29 10.18 -12.12
N LEU A 7 -8.43 11.20 -12.09
CA LEU A 7 -7.67 11.53 -10.86
C LEU A 7 -8.59 11.88 -9.68
N ASP A 8 -9.73 12.51 -9.96
CA ASP A 8 -10.71 12.87 -8.92
C ASP A 8 -11.42 11.64 -8.31
N GLU A 9 -11.44 10.53 -9.03
CA GLU A 9 -11.95 9.24 -8.54
C GLU A 9 -10.91 8.43 -7.78
N LEU A 10 -9.63 8.76 -7.92
CA LEU A 10 -8.51 8.09 -7.23
C LEU A 10 -8.26 8.68 -5.84
N LEU A 11 -9.32 8.79 -5.02
CA LEU A 11 -9.27 9.28 -3.64
C LEU A 11 -8.91 8.17 -2.63
N ILE A 12 -8.18 7.15 -3.07
CA ILE A 12 -7.71 6.06 -2.22
C ILE A 12 -6.19 6.11 -2.07
N GLY A 13 -5.70 5.72 -0.91
CA GLY A 13 -4.27 5.64 -0.63
C GLY A 13 -3.68 4.27 -0.94
N GLY A 14 -2.37 4.21 -1.05
CA GLY A 14 -1.65 2.94 -1.26
C GLY A 14 -1.85 1.94 -0.12
N THR A 15 -2.01 2.42 1.12
CA THR A 15 -2.32 1.58 2.28
C THR A 15 -3.67 0.87 2.12
N GLU A 16 -4.67 1.53 1.56
CA GLU A 16 -5.98 0.90 1.31
C GLU A 16 -5.86 -0.21 0.26
N VAL A 17 -5.10 0.00 -0.81
CA VAL A 17 -4.80 -1.05 -1.80
C VAL A 17 -4.03 -2.20 -1.16
N ASN A 18 -3.03 -1.91 -0.35
CA ASN A 18 -2.29 -2.92 0.40
C ASN A 18 -3.23 -3.77 1.29
N TYR A 19 -4.09 -3.12 2.07
CA TYR A 19 -5.02 -3.79 2.99
C TYR A 19 -6.06 -4.65 2.28
N LEU A 20 -6.48 -4.28 1.07
CA LEU A 20 -7.37 -5.13 0.26
C LEU A 20 -6.81 -6.56 0.11
N PHE A 21 -5.50 -6.69 -0.12
CA PHE A 21 -4.82 -7.98 -0.30
C PHE A 21 -4.37 -8.64 1.00
N ILE A 22 -4.57 -7.97 2.13
CA ILE A 22 -4.30 -8.52 3.47
C ILE A 22 -5.58 -8.99 4.12
N CYS A 23 -6.56 -8.10 4.29
CA CYS A 23 -7.82 -8.35 4.97
C CYS A 23 -8.84 -7.27 4.63
N PRO A 24 -9.93 -7.59 3.92
CA PRO A 24 -10.99 -6.62 3.60
C PRO A 24 -11.64 -6.00 4.84
N THR A 25 -11.77 -6.73 5.94
CA THR A 25 -12.28 -6.21 7.21
C THR A 25 -11.40 -5.10 7.77
N LYS A 26 -10.07 -5.31 7.75
CA LYS A 26 -9.08 -4.29 8.13
C LYS A 26 -9.19 -3.05 7.24
N LEU A 27 -9.30 -3.24 5.92
CA LEU A 27 -9.51 -2.14 4.97
C LEU A 27 -10.76 -1.32 5.33
N TRP A 28 -11.84 -1.98 5.65
CA TRP A 28 -13.09 -1.30 5.99
C TRP A 28 -12.94 -0.43 7.24
N TYR A 29 -12.34 -0.94 8.33
CA TYR A 29 -12.05 -0.14 9.53
C TYR A 29 -11.14 1.04 9.23
N PHE A 30 -10.04 0.79 8.53
CA PHE A 30 -9.08 1.82 8.16
C PHE A 30 -9.72 2.94 7.34
N SER A 31 -10.56 2.61 6.36
CA SER A 31 -11.23 3.58 5.49
C SER A 31 -12.22 4.50 6.22
N ARG A 32 -12.62 4.13 7.43
CA ARG A 32 -13.48 4.94 8.31
C ARG A 32 -12.72 5.72 9.37
N GLY A 33 -11.40 5.81 9.21
CA GLY A 33 -10.56 6.52 10.16
C GLY A 33 -10.34 5.77 11.47
N ILE A 34 -10.70 4.49 11.55
CA ILE A 34 -10.39 3.65 12.70
C ILE A 34 -8.98 3.09 12.49
N THR A 35 -7.98 3.77 13.06
CA THR A 35 -6.56 3.44 12.92
C THR A 35 -6.02 2.95 14.24
N MET A 36 -5.58 1.69 14.26
CA MET A 36 -5.03 1.01 15.43
C MET A 36 -3.52 0.76 15.32
N GLU A 37 -2.92 1.14 14.19
CA GLU A 37 -1.51 0.89 13.89
C GLU A 37 -0.56 1.67 14.77
N GLN A 38 -1.00 2.77 15.36
CA GLN A 38 -0.18 3.64 16.21
C GLN A 38 0.24 2.97 17.53
N GLU A 39 -0.51 1.95 17.96
CA GLU A 39 -0.24 1.18 19.18
C GLU A 39 0.34 -0.22 18.90
N ASN A 40 0.80 -0.46 17.67
CA ASN A 40 1.27 -1.77 17.26
C ASN A 40 2.81 -1.81 17.13
N GLU A 41 3.45 -2.59 18.00
CA GLU A 41 4.92 -2.74 18.04
C GLU A 41 5.56 -3.20 16.72
N TRP A 42 4.85 -3.96 15.89
CA TRP A 42 5.35 -4.41 14.59
C TRP A 42 5.39 -3.28 13.57
N VAL A 43 4.45 -2.34 13.65
CA VAL A 43 4.44 -1.12 12.84
C VAL A 43 5.60 -0.22 13.27
N ASP A 44 5.82 -0.06 14.58
CA ASP A 44 6.92 0.74 15.13
C ASP A 44 8.28 0.18 14.75
N LEU A 45 8.43 -1.15 14.77
CA LEU A 45 9.65 -1.82 14.32
C LEU A 45 9.91 -1.55 12.82
N GLY A 46 8.86 -1.60 11.99
CA GLY A 46 8.97 -1.29 10.55
C GLY A 46 9.43 0.16 10.32
N LYS A 47 8.86 1.12 11.02
CA LYS A 47 9.26 2.54 10.97
C LYS A 47 10.71 2.73 11.41
N PHE A 48 11.11 2.13 12.52
CA PHE A 48 12.48 2.21 13.03
C PHE A 48 13.52 1.67 12.03
N LEU A 49 13.25 0.53 11.39
CA LEU A 49 14.14 -0.03 10.37
C LEU A 49 14.25 0.87 9.14
N HIS A 50 13.14 1.46 8.69
CA HIS A 50 13.13 2.42 7.61
C HIS A 50 13.96 3.65 7.95
N GLU A 51 13.72 4.29 9.10
CA GLU A 51 14.42 5.48 9.54
C GLU A 51 15.93 5.26 9.66
N ARG A 52 16.35 4.11 10.16
CA ARG A 52 17.77 3.81 10.35
C ARG A 52 18.51 3.53 9.03
N ARG A 53 17.90 2.78 8.14
CA ARG A 53 18.55 2.32 6.89
C ARG A 53 18.50 3.36 5.78
N TYR A 54 17.46 4.17 5.74
CA TYR A 54 17.20 5.14 4.68
C TYR A 54 17.21 6.59 5.20
N ALA A 55 17.97 6.86 6.26
CA ALA A 55 18.02 8.17 6.89
C ALA A 55 18.50 9.31 5.97
N SER A 56 19.27 9.00 4.93
CA SER A 56 19.76 9.96 3.94
C SER A 56 18.77 10.26 2.82
N GLU A 57 17.67 9.48 2.71
CA GLU A 57 16.67 9.67 1.68
C GLU A 57 15.62 10.70 2.12
N GLU A 58 15.09 11.45 1.16
CA GLU A 58 13.93 12.30 1.41
C GLU A 58 12.73 11.41 1.73
N LYS A 59 12.18 11.60 2.94
CA LYS A 59 11.13 10.71 3.46
C LYS A 59 9.75 11.23 3.13
N GLU A 60 8.84 10.29 2.89
CA GLU A 60 7.40 10.52 2.77
C GLU A 60 7.03 11.61 1.76
N VAL A 61 7.09 11.26 0.49
CA VAL A 61 6.63 12.14 -0.60
C VAL A 61 5.12 11.99 -0.78
N GLN A 62 4.38 13.05 -0.53
CA GLN A 62 2.93 13.11 -0.75
C GLN A 62 2.64 13.63 -2.16
N ILE A 63 1.91 12.86 -2.96
CA ILE A 63 1.43 13.25 -4.28
C ILE A 63 -0.07 12.96 -4.35
N GLY A 64 -0.91 14.00 -4.24
CA GLY A 64 -2.35 13.82 -4.19
C GLY A 64 -2.76 12.86 -3.05
N SER A 65 -3.42 11.76 -3.39
CA SER A 65 -3.90 10.74 -2.44
C SER A 65 -2.86 9.68 -2.09
N ILE A 66 -1.71 9.62 -2.80
CA ILE A 66 -0.67 8.64 -2.53
C ILE A 66 0.45 9.22 -1.66
N LYS A 67 1.03 8.35 -0.85
CA LYS A 67 2.15 8.65 0.03
C LYS A 67 3.22 7.59 -0.17
N ILE A 68 4.39 8.01 -0.64
CA ILE A 68 5.50 7.15 -1.04
C ILE A 68 6.62 7.31 -0.03
N ASP A 69 7.32 6.23 0.34
CA ASP A 69 8.40 6.28 1.32
C ASP A 69 9.53 7.22 0.88
N PHE A 70 10.01 7.09 -0.34
CA PHE A 70 10.91 8.05 -0.95
C PHE A 70 10.98 7.88 -2.48
N ILE A 71 11.51 8.90 -3.17
CA ILE A 71 11.67 8.95 -4.62
C ILE A 71 13.13 9.17 -4.96
N ARG A 72 13.62 8.46 -5.98
CA ARG A 72 14.89 8.76 -6.63
C ARG A 72 14.66 9.14 -8.08
N LYS A 73 15.35 10.18 -8.52
CA LYS A 73 15.38 10.58 -9.92
C LYS A 73 16.70 10.09 -10.54
N LYS A 74 16.57 9.28 -11.57
CA LYS A 74 17.63 8.87 -12.48
C LYS A 74 17.26 9.34 -13.89
N ASP A 75 17.45 8.51 -14.91
CA ASP A 75 16.90 8.73 -16.23
C ASP A 75 15.37 8.63 -16.26
N TYR A 76 14.81 8.02 -15.23
CA TYR A 76 13.38 7.86 -14.94
C TYR A 76 13.13 8.04 -13.44
N ILE A 77 11.87 8.15 -13.07
CA ILE A 77 11.45 8.23 -11.65
C ILE A 77 11.41 6.82 -11.06
N GLU A 78 12.06 6.65 -9.93
CA GLU A 78 11.91 5.45 -9.08
C GLU A 78 11.12 5.80 -7.83
N VAL A 79 10.01 5.10 -7.59
CA VAL A 79 9.27 5.14 -6.33
C VAL A 79 9.74 3.99 -5.45
N HIS A 80 10.09 4.28 -4.22
CA HIS A 80 10.65 3.32 -3.29
C HIS A 80 9.70 3.08 -2.13
N GLU A 81 9.47 1.82 -1.83
CA GLU A 81 8.62 1.35 -0.73
C GLU A 81 9.39 0.34 0.11
N VAL A 82 9.44 0.56 1.41
CA VAL A 82 10.19 -0.27 2.36
C VAL A 82 9.24 -1.13 3.17
N LYS A 83 9.49 -2.43 3.22
CA LYS A 83 8.65 -3.42 3.90
C LYS A 83 9.45 -4.26 4.89
N LEU A 84 8.82 -4.58 6.02
CA LEU A 84 9.45 -5.34 7.09
C LEU A 84 9.80 -6.79 6.66
N GLY A 85 8.95 -7.41 5.86
CA GLY A 85 9.13 -8.79 5.39
C GLY A 85 8.27 -9.11 4.18
N LYS A 86 8.46 -10.32 3.63
CA LYS A 86 7.84 -10.78 2.37
C LYS A 86 6.51 -11.55 2.53
N SER A 87 6.06 -11.81 3.74
CA SER A 87 4.85 -12.62 3.97
C SER A 87 3.58 -12.10 3.28
N MET A 88 3.59 -10.82 2.89
CA MET A 88 2.49 -10.12 2.21
C MET A 88 2.94 -9.54 0.87
N GLU A 89 3.81 -10.25 0.14
CA GLU A 89 4.43 -9.74 -1.08
C GLU A 89 3.41 -9.29 -2.14
N LYS A 90 2.30 -10.02 -2.32
CA LYS A 90 1.23 -9.61 -3.24
C LYS A 90 0.63 -8.26 -2.87
N ALA A 91 0.39 -8.02 -1.59
CA ALA A 91 -0.13 -6.73 -1.11
C ALA A 91 0.87 -5.59 -1.36
N HIS A 92 2.17 -5.83 -1.11
CA HIS A 92 3.23 -4.86 -1.36
C HIS A 92 3.35 -4.53 -2.85
N GLU A 93 3.29 -5.55 -3.69
CA GLU A 93 3.36 -5.40 -5.15
C GLU A 93 2.17 -4.59 -5.68
N MET A 94 0.96 -4.90 -5.23
CA MET A 94 -0.24 -4.18 -5.65
C MET A 94 -0.24 -2.72 -5.18
N GLN A 95 0.26 -2.44 -3.99
CA GLN A 95 0.47 -1.07 -3.51
C GLN A 95 1.42 -0.30 -4.43
N ALA A 96 2.55 -0.90 -4.79
CA ALA A 96 3.53 -0.31 -5.69
C ALA A 96 2.95 -0.07 -7.09
N LEU A 97 2.22 -1.04 -7.63
CA LEU A 97 1.52 -0.90 -8.93
C LEU A 97 0.50 0.21 -8.92
N TYR A 98 -0.23 0.39 -7.82
CA TYR A 98 -1.16 1.50 -7.66
C TYR A 98 -0.44 2.86 -7.70
N TYR A 99 0.71 2.99 -7.06
CA TYR A 99 1.52 4.20 -7.16
C TYR A 99 1.94 4.50 -8.60
N LEU A 100 2.39 3.47 -9.34
CA LEU A 100 2.77 3.63 -10.75
C LEU A 100 1.57 4.01 -11.62
N TYR A 101 0.41 3.41 -11.39
CA TYR A 101 -0.83 3.74 -12.08
C TYR A 101 -1.23 5.19 -11.82
N TYR A 102 -1.18 5.64 -10.56
CA TYR A 102 -1.48 7.02 -10.19
C TYR A 102 -0.53 8.02 -10.86
N LEU A 103 0.77 7.74 -10.83
CA LEU A 103 1.78 8.60 -11.49
C LEU A 103 1.60 8.63 -13.01
N LYS A 104 1.29 7.50 -13.64
CA LYS A 104 0.98 7.44 -15.07
C LYS A 104 -0.22 8.31 -15.42
N ARG A 105 -1.25 8.37 -14.57
CA ARG A 105 -2.39 9.27 -14.73
C ARG A 105 -2.00 10.76 -14.67
N LEU A 106 -0.93 11.10 -13.98
CA LEU A 106 -0.32 12.44 -13.96
C LEU A 106 0.65 12.67 -15.12
N GLY A 107 0.82 11.72 -16.05
CA GLY A 107 1.78 11.81 -17.15
C GLY A 107 3.22 11.53 -16.74
N ILE A 108 3.45 10.90 -15.58
CA ILE A 108 4.77 10.59 -15.04
C ILE A 108 5.04 9.10 -15.23
N GLU A 109 6.07 8.77 -16.01
CA GLU A 109 6.59 7.41 -16.13
C GLU A 109 7.53 7.10 -14.96
N ALA A 110 7.28 5.98 -14.30
CA ALA A 110 8.06 5.55 -13.14
C ALA A 110 8.18 4.02 -13.06
N LYS A 111 9.17 3.56 -12.29
CA LYS A 111 9.28 2.18 -11.82
C LYS A 111 9.21 2.18 -10.30
N ALA A 112 8.78 1.09 -9.71
CA ALA A 112 8.79 0.92 -8.27
C ALA A 112 9.89 -0.04 -7.83
N VAL A 113 10.44 0.20 -6.65
CA VAL A 113 11.43 -0.67 -6.00
C VAL A 113 10.92 -1.00 -4.61
N LEU A 114 10.62 -2.26 -4.39
CA LEU A 114 10.30 -2.79 -3.06
C LEU A 114 11.59 -3.17 -2.34
N HIS A 115 11.76 -2.69 -1.12
CA HIS A 115 12.90 -3.00 -0.27
C HIS A 115 12.50 -3.91 0.88
N TYR A 116 13.24 -4.99 1.06
CA TYR A 116 13.12 -5.92 2.17
C TYR A 116 14.42 -5.94 2.99
N PRO A 117 14.64 -4.93 3.85
CA PRO A 117 15.95 -4.72 4.49
C PRO A 117 16.43 -5.90 5.33
N LYS A 118 15.52 -6.61 6.01
CA LYS A 118 15.86 -7.80 6.81
C LYS A 118 16.40 -8.96 5.96
N LEU A 119 15.99 -9.03 4.70
CA LEU A 119 16.41 -10.07 3.76
C LEU A 119 17.54 -9.58 2.86
N ASN A 120 17.90 -8.31 2.94
CA ASN A 120 18.83 -7.64 2.04
C ASN A 120 18.44 -7.84 0.56
N GLU A 121 17.13 -7.74 0.28
CA GLU A 121 16.58 -7.93 -1.07
C GLU A 121 15.84 -6.69 -1.56
N THR A 122 15.83 -6.52 -2.87
CA THR A 122 15.02 -5.53 -3.57
C THR A 122 14.29 -6.18 -4.74
N LYS A 123 13.11 -5.68 -5.08
CA LYS A 123 12.32 -6.13 -6.23
C LYS A 123 11.86 -4.93 -7.04
N VAL A 124 12.19 -4.92 -8.33
CA VAL A 124 11.73 -3.89 -9.27
C VAL A 124 10.37 -4.29 -9.83
N ILE A 125 9.44 -3.34 -9.87
CA ILE A 125 8.08 -3.49 -10.36
C ILE A 125 7.84 -2.47 -11.47
N THR A 126 7.24 -2.90 -12.57
CA THR A 126 6.74 -2.04 -13.65
C THR A 126 5.24 -2.23 -13.82
N LEU A 127 4.58 -1.20 -14.34
CA LEU A 127 3.13 -1.24 -14.56
C LEU A 127 2.74 -1.99 -15.84
N ASP A 128 3.67 -2.14 -16.76
CA ASP A 128 3.44 -2.63 -18.13
C ASP A 128 2.52 -3.85 -18.21
N GLY A 129 1.35 -3.68 -18.85
CA GLY A 129 0.36 -4.74 -19.03
C GLY A 129 -0.40 -5.16 -17.77
N ARG A 130 -0.30 -4.39 -16.68
CA ARG A 130 -0.94 -4.69 -15.39
C ARG A 130 -1.98 -3.64 -14.97
N GLU A 131 -2.34 -2.74 -15.86
CA GLU A 131 -3.29 -1.66 -15.58
C GLU A 131 -4.68 -2.20 -15.20
N GLU A 132 -5.18 -3.21 -15.91
CA GLU A 132 -6.49 -3.83 -15.61
C GLU A 132 -6.52 -4.47 -14.20
N GLU A 133 -5.39 -5.05 -13.78
CA GLU A 133 -5.26 -5.63 -12.44
C GLU A 133 -5.37 -4.55 -11.35
N VAL A 134 -4.74 -3.41 -11.58
CA VAL A 134 -4.82 -2.25 -10.67
C VAL A 134 -6.23 -1.66 -10.66
N GLU A 135 -6.86 -1.51 -11.81
CA GLU A 135 -8.24 -1.00 -11.93
C GLU A 135 -9.25 -1.91 -11.23
N ALA A 136 -9.08 -3.22 -11.33
CA ALA A 136 -9.90 -4.17 -10.59
C ALA A 136 -9.72 -4.00 -9.07
N ALA A 137 -8.49 -3.79 -8.61
CA ALA A 137 -8.20 -3.55 -7.20
C ALA A 137 -8.82 -2.22 -6.72
N ILE A 138 -8.74 -1.15 -7.50
CA ILE A 138 -9.37 0.14 -7.19
C ILE A 138 -10.88 -0.04 -7.02
N GLY A 139 -11.54 -0.72 -7.96
CA GLY A 139 -12.98 -0.99 -7.89
C GLY A 139 -13.36 -1.78 -6.65
N GLU A 140 -12.56 -2.75 -6.25
CA GLU A 140 -12.80 -3.56 -5.06
C GLU A 140 -12.59 -2.77 -3.76
N VAL A 141 -11.57 -1.91 -3.70
CA VAL A 141 -11.38 -0.96 -2.57
C VAL A 141 -12.61 -0.07 -2.43
N GLN A 142 -13.09 0.52 -3.51
CA GLN A 142 -14.28 1.36 -3.51
C GLN A 142 -15.53 0.59 -3.05
N ARG A 143 -15.68 -0.65 -3.50
CA ARG A 143 -16.78 -1.53 -3.08
C ARG A 143 -16.75 -1.79 -1.56
N ILE A 144 -15.60 -2.17 -1.01
CA ILE A 144 -15.44 -2.41 0.44
C ILE A 144 -15.74 -1.13 1.24
N LYS A 145 -15.21 0.01 0.80
CA LYS A 145 -15.45 1.31 1.45
C LYS A 145 -16.93 1.71 1.47
N SER A 146 -17.71 1.27 0.49
CA SER A 146 -19.15 1.59 0.39
C SER A 146 -20.04 0.71 1.28
N LEU A 147 -19.53 -0.38 1.84
CA LEU A 147 -20.31 -1.27 2.70
C LEU A 147 -20.76 -0.58 3.99
N GLN A 148 -21.99 -0.84 4.43
CA GLN A 148 -22.54 -0.28 5.68
C GLN A 148 -21.95 -0.92 6.94
N ALA A 149 -21.46 -2.15 6.81
CA ALA A 149 -20.83 -2.91 7.90
C ALA A 149 -19.52 -3.55 7.40
N PRO A 150 -18.58 -3.84 8.30
CA PRO A 150 -17.34 -4.51 7.90
C PRO A 150 -17.63 -5.91 7.33
N PRO A 151 -16.87 -6.34 6.31
CA PRO A 151 -16.88 -7.75 5.91
C PRO A 151 -16.58 -8.65 7.10
N GLU A 152 -17.18 -9.82 7.13
CA GLU A 152 -16.92 -10.79 8.19
C GLU A 152 -15.44 -11.19 8.23
N PRO A 153 -14.78 -11.08 9.40
CA PRO A 153 -13.35 -11.38 9.48
C PRO A 153 -13.07 -12.87 9.37
N VAL A 154 -12.05 -13.22 8.59
CA VAL A 154 -11.57 -14.60 8.46
C VAL A 154 -10.32 -14.79 9.33
N LYS A 155 -10.42 -15.66 10.34
CA LYS A 155 -9.33 -15.90 11.27
C LYS A 155 -8.13 -16.58 10.60
N SER A 156 -6.95 -16.01 10.80
CA SER A 156 -5.68 -16.54 10.29
C SER A 156 -4.56 -16.37 11.33
N LYS A 157 -3.40 -16.98 11.07
CA LYS A 157 -2.21 -16.82 11.94
C LYS A 157 -1.77 -15.35 12.05
N ARG A 158 -2.05 -14.54 11.04
CA ARG A 158 -1.72 -13.11 11.01
C ARG A 158 -2.56 -12.27 11.97
N CYS A 159 -3.78 -12.72 12.30
CA CYS A 159 -4.67 -11.99 13.20
C CYS A 159 -4.04 -11.71 14.56
N LYS A 160 -3.26 -12.63 15.10
CA LYS A 160 -2.58 -12.48 16.42
C LYS A 160 -1.61 -11.27 16.47
N LYS A 161 -1.08 -10.84 15.33
CA LYS A 161 -0.18 -9.69 15.22
C LYS A 161 -0.85 -8.48 14.54
N CYS A 162 -2.14 -8.57 14.29
CA CYS A 162 -2.90 -7.52 13.63
C CYS A 162 -3.29 -6.43 14.64
N ALA A 163 -3.08 -5.18 14.27
CA ALA A 163 -3.48 -4.03 15.08
C ALA A 163 -4.99 -3.98 15.36
N TYR A 164 -5.81 -4.61 14.51
CA TYR A 164 -7.27 -4.65 14.63
C TYR A 164 -7.81 -5.91 15.32
N TYR A 165 -6.96 -6.71 15.92
CA TYR A 165 -7.35 -8.00 16.52
C TYR A 165 -8.54 -7.89 17.47
N GLU A 166 -8.49 -6.91 18.37
CA GLU A 166 -9.52 -6.71 19.39
C GLU A 166 -10.87 -6.29 18.81
N LEU A 167 -10.89 -5.61 17.67
CA LEU A 167 -12.13 -5.24 16.98
C LEU A 167 -12.82 -6.44 16.32
N CYS A 168 -12.07 -7.47 16.00
CA CYS A 168 -12.58 -8.65 15.30
C CYS A 168 -12.91 -9.83 16.24
N TRP A 169 -12.17 -9.98 17.35
CA TRP A 169 -12.14 -11.23 18.11
C TRP A 169 -12.35 -11.11 19.62
N VAL A 170 -12.70 -9.94 20.11
CA VAL A 170 -13.01 -9.72 21.55
C VAL A 170 -14.50 -9.60 21.79
#